data_daf7b6c79bf6913281e0d1a96804b5ea
#
_entry.id   daf7b6c79bf6913281e0d1a96804b5ea
#
_cell.length_a   1.000
_cell.length_b   1.000
_cell.length_c   1.000
_cell.angle_alpha   90.00
_cell.angle_beta   90.00
_cell.angle_gamma   90.00
#
_symmetry.space_group_name_H-M   'P 1'
#
loop_
_entity.id
_entity.type
_entity.pdbx_description
1 polymer ?
#
loop_
_entity_poly.entity_id
_entity_poly.type
_entity_poly.pdbx_seq_one_letter_code
_entity_poly.pdbx_strand_id
1 'polypeptide(L)'
;GCEKLTGYSVEEAIAMGPQLLVALTHPEDYPIAMETNRQAVTKLYEAEPDDRPYFSCVFYHRGIHRNGSVFSISQHIIPLAFDLLGNPYIFAIVITDISHLQMPRLPKTVLINHKNNDYQLIEPGKPFIEGTNLHLSARETEVLHLLANGLTTKEIAAQLDVTFHTAATYRKRLREKTGVKNTSELVNFALVHALL
;
A
#
# COMPACT_ATOMS: atom_id res chain seq x y z
N GLY A 1 15.07 6.32 -13.93
CA GLY A 1 14.03 5.60 -13.57
C GLY A 1 12.89 5.26 -14.52
N CYS A 2 12.22 6.23 -15.14
CA CYS A 2 10.98 6.00 -15.88
C CYS A 2 11.19 4.99 -17.02
N GLU A 3 12.13 5.25 -17.91
CA GLU A 3 12.39 4.41 -19.10
C GLU A 3 12.78 2.98 -18.73
N LYS A 4 13.63 2.80 -17.72
CA LYS A 4 14.04 1.46 -17.27
C LYS A 4 12.87 0.64 -16.73
N LEU A 5 11.92 1.30 -16.07
CA LEU A 5 10.77 0.63 -15.45
C LEU A 5 9.64 0.38 -16.44
N THR A 6 9.40 1.32 -17.35
CA THR A 6 8.20 1.34 -18.17
C THR A 6 8.48 1.06 -19.66
N GLY A 7 9.71 1.32 -20.12
CA GLY A 7 10.10 1.31 -21.53
C GLY A 7 9.71 2.57 -22.31
N TYR A 8 9.15 3.59 -21.63
CA TYR A 8 8.82 4.89 -22.21
C TYR A 8 9.83 5.95 -21.76
N SER A 9 10.26 6.83 -22.67
CA SER A 9 11.08 7.96 -22.29
C SER A 9 10.31 8.93 -21.38
N VAL A 10 11.01 9.85 -20.74
CA VAL A 10 10.35 10.86 -19.89
C VAL A 10 9.44 11.75 -20.72
N GLU A 11 9.86 12.12 -21.94
CA GLU A 11 9.10 12.95 -22.87
C GLU A 11 7.82 12.22 -23.35
N GLU A 12 7.94 10.94 -23.69
CA GLU A 12 6.78 10.10 -24.06
C GLU A 12 5.81 9.97 -22.88
N ALA A 13 6.32 9.70 -21.67
CA ALA A 13 5.51 9.58 -20.46
C ALA A 13 4.74 10.88 -20.14
N ILE A 14 5.40 12.04 -20.29
CA ILE A 14 4.75 13.36 -20.12
C ILE A 14 3.67 13.56 -21.18
N ALA A 15 3.96 13.25 -22.45
CA ALA A 15 3.02 13.41 -23.55
C ALA A 15 1.78 12.50 -23.40
N MET A 16 1.95 11.29 -22.86
CA MET A 16 0.86 10.36 -22.59
C MET A 16 0.00 10.81 -21.39
N GLY A 17 0.59 11.51 -20.43
CA GLY A 17 -0.11 11.92 -19.21
C GLY A 17 -0.76 10.72 -18.49
N PRO A 18 -2.05 10.82 -18.08
CA PRO A 18 -2.75 9.73 -17.38
C PRO A 18 -2.86 8.43 -18.20
N GLN A 19 -2.77 8.49 -19.53
CA GLN A 19 -2.82 7.31 -20.40
C GLN A 19 -1.62 6.38 -20.19
N LEU A 20 -0.52 6.89 -19.66
CA LEU A 20 0.62 6.06 -19.28
C LEU A 20 0.21 4.99 -18.25
N LEU A 21 -0.59 5.34 -17.25
CA LEU A 21 -1.04 4.40 -16.22
C LEU A 21 -1.89 3.28 -16.82
N VAL A 22 -2.73 3.62 -17.79
CA VAL A 22 -3.54 2.63 -18.53
C VAL A 22 -2.63 1.70 -19.32
N ALA A 23 -1.66 2.26 -20.05
CA ALA A 23 -0.72 1.50 -20.86
C ALA A 23 0.19 0.57 -20.03
N LEU A 24 0.50 0.95 -18.80
CA LEU A 24 1.31 0.16 -17.87
C LEU A 24 0.53 -0.91 -17.12
N THR A 25 -0.80 -0.87 -17.12
CA THR A 25 -1.63 -1.83 -16.37
C THR A 25 -1.96 -3.04 -17.24
N HIS A 26 -1.78 -4.26 -16.70
CA HIS A 26 -2.16 -5.48 -17.42
C HIS A 26 -3.67 -5.46 -17.76
N PRO A 27 -4.09 -5.76 -19.00
CA PRO A 27 -5.49 -5.65 -19.44
C PRO A 27 -6.49 -6.41 -18.55
N GLU A 28 -6.12 -7.58 -18.05
CA GLU A 28 -6.98 -8.36 -17.14
C GLU A 28 -7.12 -7.71 -15.76
N ASP A 29 -6.13 -6.96 -15.30
CA ASP A 29 -6.15 -6.29 -13.99
C ASP A 29 -6.86 -4.93 -14.07
N TYR A 30 -6.92 -4.33 -15.26
CA TYR A 30 -7.46 -2.97 -15.46
C TYR A 30 -8.90 -2.80 -14.95
N PRO A 31 -9.88 -3.69 -15.25
CA PRO A 31 -11.24 -3.54 -14.72
C PRO A 31 -11.30 -3.56 -13.19
N ILE A 32 -10.48 -4.42 -12.57
CA ILE A 32 -10.41 -4.55 -11.13
C ILE A 32 -9.76 -3.29 -10.52
N ALA A 33 -8.64 -2.83 -11.11
CA ALA A 33 -7.97 -1.61 -10.67
C ALA A 33 -8.89 -0.40 -10.74
N MET A 34 -9.68 -0.26 -11.79
CA MET A 34 -10.67 0.83 -11.94
C MET A 34 -11.78 0.76 -10.89
N GLU A 35 -12.32 -0.42 -10.62
CA GLU A 35 -13.38 -0.60 -9.62
C GLU A 35 -12.86 -0.31 -8.20
N THR A 36 -11.69 -0.85 -7.84
CA THR A 36 -11.12 -0.61 -6.51
C THR A 36 -10.66 0.84 -6.34
N ASN A 37 -10.19 1.50 -7.42
CA ASN A 37 -9.91 2.94 -7.40
C ASN A 37 -11.18 3.75 -7.14
N ARG A 38 -12.29 3.43 -7.80
CA ARG A 38 -13.58 4.08 -7.57
C ARG A 38 -14.00 3.96 -6.10
N GLN A 39 -13.86 2.77 -5.50
CA GLN A 39 -14.17 2.55 -4.09
C GLN A 39 -13.26 3.36 -3.17
N ALA A 40 -11.94 3.40 -3.44
CA ALA A 40 -10.99 4.21 -2.68
C ALA A 40 -11.32 5.70 -2.73
N VAL A 41 -11.65 6.22 -3.92
CA VAL A 41 -12.06 7.60 -4.11
C VAL A 41 -13.38 7.91 -3.37
N THR A 42 -14.37 7.00 -3.42
CA THR A 42 -15.61 7.16 -2.67
C THR A 42 -15.32 7.29 -1.17
N LYS A 43 -14.47 6.42 -0.62
CA LYS A 43 -14.07 6.47 0.79
C LYS A 43 -13.32 7.75 1.16
N LEU A 44 -12.47 8.25 0.28
CA LEU A 44 -11.81 9.54 0.47
C LEU A 44 -12.84 10.68 0.59
N TYR A 45 -13.86 10.67 -0.25
CA TYR A 45 -14.91 11.72 -0.22
C TYR A 45 -15.91 11.57 0.93
N GLU A 46 -16.07 10.38 1.52
CA GLU A 46 -16.83 10.16 2.75
C GLU A 46 -16.13 10.73 3.98
N ALA A 47 -14.80 10.91 3.94
CA ALA A 47 -14.05 11.52 5.02
C ALA A 47 -14.28 13.05 5.09
N GLU A 48 -14.19 13.60 6.31
CA GLU A 48 -14.23 15.05 6.50
C GLU A 48 -13.12 15.73 5.69
N PRO A 49 -13.37 16.92 5.12
CA PRO A 49 -12.41 17.63 4.27
C PRO A 49 -11.03 17.78 4.89
N ASP A 50 -10.96 18.08 6.19
CA ASP A 50 -9.70 18.26 6.94
C ASP A 50 -8.93 16.94 7.15
N ASP A 51 -9.60 15.80 7.00
CA ASP A 51 -8.98 14.48 7.15
C ASP A 51 -8.47 13.90 5.81
N ARG A 52 -8.98 14.36 4.67
CA ARG A 52 -8.61 13.87 3.34
C ARG A 52 -7.11 13.94 3.03
N PRO A 53 -6.34 14.96 3.49
CA PRO A 53 -4.88 15.01 3.28
C PRO A 53 -4.10 13.84 3.91
N TYR A 54 -4.70 13.15 4.86
CA TYR A 54 -4.06 12.00 5.50
C TYR A 54 -4.31 10.67 4.77
N PHE A 55 -5.10 10.67 3.69
CA PHE A 55 -5.34 9.45 2.93
C PHE A 55 -4.37 9.30 1.78
N SER A 56 -3.95 8.05 1.54
CA SER A 56 -3.27 7.64 0.32
C SER A 56 -3.76 6.26 -0.11
N CYS A 57 -3.47 5.87 -1.33
CA CYS A 57 -3.92 4.57 -1.85
C CYS A 57 -2.78 3.85 -2.55
N VAL A 58 -2.63 2.55 -2.27
CA VAL A 58 -1.65 1.70 -2.93
C VAL A 58 -2.36 0.62 -3.74
N PHE A 59 -2.06 0.59 -5.03
CA PHE A 59 -2.52 -0.44 -5.95
C PHE A 59 -1.38 -1.41 -6.23
N TYR A 60 -1.65 -2.69 -6.04
CA TYR A 60 -0.76 -3.78 -6.39
C TYR A 60 -1.38 -4.53 -7.56
N HIS A 61 -0.72 -4.53 -8.73
CA HIS A 61 -1.23 -5.18 -9.92
C HIS A 61 -0.09 -5.63 -10.83
N ARG A 62 -0.42 -6.38 -11.89
CA ARG A 62 0.53 -6.70 -12.94
C ARG A 62 0.72 -5.47 -13.83
N GLY A 63 1.97 -5.12 -14.04
CA GLY A 63 2.39 -4.11 -15.02
C GLY A 63 2.80 -4.75 -16.33
N ILE A 64 2.72 -4.00 -17.43
CA ILE A 64 3.26 -4.36 -18.73
C ILE A 64 4.28 -3.30 -19.13
N HIS A 65 5.52 -3.73 -19.33
CA HIS A 65 6.55 -2.92 -19.94
C HIS A 65 6.28 -2.76 -21.44
N ARG A 66 6.71 -1.66 -22.06
CA ARG A 66 6.53 -1.40 -23.50
C ARG A 66 6.98 -2.56 -24.42
N ASN A 67 7.97 -3.35 -24.01
CA ASN A 67 8.43 -4.52 -24.75
C ASN A 67 7.53 -5.77 -24.58
N GLY A 68 6.43 -5.66 -23.85
CA GLY A 68 5.48 -6.73 -23.59
C GLY A 68 5.80 -7.60 -22.37
N SER A 69 6.92 -7.39 -21.67
CA SER A 69 7.21 -8.15 -20.46
C SER A 69 6.26 -7.76 -19.32
N VAL A 70 5.79 -8.76 -18.58
CA VAL A 70 4.89 -8.60 -17.45
C VAL A 70 5.69 -8.64 -16.15
N PHE A 71 5.39 -7.75 -15.23
CA PHE A 71 6.03 -7.64 -13.91
C PHE A 71 5.00 -7.22 -12.85
N SER A 72 5.34 -7.34 -11.57
CA SER A 72 4.46 -6.89 -10.49
C SER A 72 4.84 -5.48 -10.07
N ILE A 73 3.85 -4.59 -9.97
CA ILE A 73 4.07 -3.21 -9.54
C ILE A 73 3.22 -2.85 -8.32
N SER A 74 3.76 -1.98 -7.49
CA SER A 74 2.99 -1.15 -6.57
C SER A 74 2.91 0.26 -7.15
N GLN A 75 1.70 0.81 -7.14
CA GLN A 75 1.41 2.17 -7.55
C GLN A 75 0.82 2.92 -6.35
N HIS A 76 1.62 3.77 -5.72
CA HIS A 76 1.20 4.56 -4.56
C HIS A 76 0.73 5.93 -5.04
N ILE A 77 -0.54 6.24 -4.79
CA ILE A 77 -1.19 7.51 -5.13
C ILE A 77 -1.32 8.33 -3.84
N ILE A 78 -0.68 9.49 -3.82
CA ILE A 78 -0.58 10.39 -2.68
C ILE A 78 -1.15 11.74 -3.10
N PRO A 79 -2.26 12.23 -2.54
CA PRO A 79 -2.75 13.56 -2.81
C PRO A 79 -1.79 14.61 -2.22
N LEU A 80 -1.44 15.63 -3.01
CA LEU A 80 -0.48 16.68 -2.63
C LEU A 80 -1.13 18.05 -2.45
N ALA A 81 -2.21 18.35 -3.17
CA ALA A 81 -2.88 19.64 -3.09
C ALA A 81 -4.40 19.47 -3.15
N PHE A 82 -5.09 20.35 -2.43
CA PHE A 82 -6.52 20.32 -2.22
C PHE A 82 -7.14 21.70 -2.52
N ASP A 83 -8.34 21.71 -3.08
CA ASP A 83 -9.12 22.93 -3.24
C ASP A 83 -9.73 23.40 -1.90
N LEU A 84 -10.47 24.51 -1.94
CA LEU A 84 -11.10 25.09 -0.75
C LEU A 84 -12.20 24.20 -0.15
N LEU A 85 -12.66 23.19 -0.88
CA LEU A 85 -13.65 22.21 -0.43
C LEU A 85 -13.00 20.92 0.05
N GLY A 86 -11.66 20.87 0.10
CA GLY A 86 -10.89 19.70 0.50
C GLY A 86 -10.86 18.60 -0.58
N ASN A 87 -11.09 18.92 -1.85
CA ASN A 87 -10.97 17.94 -2.93
C ASN A 87 -9.56 17.93 -3.47
N PRO A 88 -8.92 16.75 -3.58
CA PRO A 88 -7.58 16.65 -4.13
C PRO A 88 -7.58 16.92 -5.64
N TYR A 89 -6.63 17.74 -6.12
CA TYR A 89 -6.47 18.04 -7.55
C TYR A 89 -5.02 17.85 -8.07
N ILE A 90 -4.03 17.69 -7.18
CA ILE A 90 -2.66 17.29 -7.55
C ILE A 90 -2.31 16.02 -6.77
N PHE A 91 -1.74 15.06 -7.47
CA PHE A 91 -1.32 13.79 -6.91
C PHE A 91 0.14 13.49 -7.28
N ALA A 92 0.90 12.92 -6.34
CA ALA A 92 2.11 12.18 -6.67
C ALA A 92 1.73 10.72 -6.91
N ILE A 93 2.33 10.10 -7.93
CA ILE A 93 2.18 8.68 -8.21
C ILE A 93 3.58 8.06 -8.23
N VAL A 94 3.85 7.18 -7.27
CA VAL A 94 5.11 6.45 -7.17
C VAL A 94 4.88 5.03 -7.65
N ILE A 95 5.59 4.62 -8.70
CA ILE A 95 5.51 3.27 -9.27
C ILE A 95 6.80 2.53 -8.94
N THR A 96 6.67 1.35 -8.35
CA THR A 96 7.81 0.51 -7.94
C THR A 96 7.65 -0.90 -8.48
N ASP A 97 8.72 -1.47 -9.05
CA ASP A 97 8.78 -2.90 -9.38
C ASP A 97 8.92 -3.72 -8.09
N ILE A 98 7.93 -4.55 -7.83
CA ILE A 98 7.84 -5.42 -6.66
C ILE A 98 7.87 -6.91 -7.03
N SER A 99 8.35 -7.25 -8.23
CA SER A 99 8.38 -8.63 -8.72
C SER A 99 9.17 -9.58 -7.79
N HIS A 100 10.17 -9.04 -7.11
CA HIS A 100 10.97 -9.79 -6.12
C HIS A 100 10.14 -10.26 -4.90
N LEU A 101 9.00 -9.64 -4.61
CA LEU A 101 8.13 -10.02 -3.49
C LEU A 101 7.25 -11.24 -3.79
N GLN A 102 7.16 -11.68 -5.05
CA GLN A 102 6.36 -12.83 -5.50
C GLN A 102 4.94 -12.82 -4.92
N MET A 103 4.27 -11.67 -4.99
CA MET A 103 2.95 -11.47 -4.37
C MET A 103 1.89 -12.42 -4.93
N PRO A 104 1.29 -13.28 -4.09
CA PRO A 104 0.17 -14.11 -4.52
C PRO A 104 -1.09 -13.25 -4.67
N ARG A 105 -1.92 -13.55 -5.69
CA ARG A 105 -3.25 -12.97 -5.88
C ARG A 105 -3.26 -11.45 -6.06
N LEU A 106 -2.68 -10.97 -7.14
CA LEU A 106 -2.94 -9.63 -7.65
C LEU A 106 -4.21 -9.63 -8.51
N PRO A 107 -4.91 -8.51 -8.68
CA PRO A 107 -4.64 -7.19 -8.10
C PRO A 107 -5.18 -7.02 -6.67
N LYS A 108 -4.61 -6.07 -5.93
CA LYS A 108 -5.03 -5.64 -4.58
C LYS A 108 -4.96 -4.14 -4.45
N THR A 109 -5.82 -3.58 -3.62
CA THR A 109 -5.84 -2.14 -3.33
C THR A 109 -5.92 -1.92 -1.83
N VAL A 110 -5.06 -1.06 -1.31
CA VAL A 110 -5.04 -0.68 0.11
C VAL A 110 -5.25 0.82 0.22
N LEU A 111 -6.29 1.22 0.93
CA LEU A 111 -6.51 2.61 1.36
C LEU A 111 -5.82 2.79 2.72
N ILE A 112 -5.03 3.85 2.85
CA ILE A 112 -4.24 4.15 4.04
C ILE A 112 -4.71 5.47 4.61
N ASN A 113 -5.03 5.49 5.92
CA ASN A 113 -5.23 6.72 6.68
C ASN A 113 -4.05 6.92 7.63
N HIS A 114 -3.16 7.86 7.28
CA HIS A 114 -1.94 8.15 8.04
C HIS A 114 -2.21 8.87 9.38
N LYS A 115 -3.39 9.45 9.58
CA LYS A 115 -3.74 10.15 10.83
C LYS A 115 -3.86 9.18 12.01
N ASN A 116 -4.41 8.01 11.75
CA ASN A 116 -4.68 6.98 12.76
C ASN A 116 -3.97 5.65 12.50
N ASN A 117 -3.09 5.59 11.48
CA ASN A 117 -2.42 4.37 11.02
C ASN A 117 -3.40 3.24 10.69
N ASP A 118 -4.47 3.57 9.98
CA ASP A 118 -5.49 2.64 9.55
C ASP A 118 -5.27 2.19 8.10
N TYR A 119 -5.36 0.89 7.86
CA TYR A 119 -5.09 0.24 6.57
C TYR A 119 -6.29 -0.61 6.18
N GLN A 120 -6.92 -0.27 5.07
CA GLN A 120 -8.15 -0.93 4.62
C GLN A 120 -7.91 -1.62 3.27
N LEU A 121 -8.01 -2.95 3.25
CA LEU A 121 -7.95 -3.71 2.00
C LEU A 121 -9.27 -3.55 1.25
N ILE A 122 -9.21 -3.08 0.01
CA ILE A 122 -10.33 -3.01 -0.91
C ILE A 122 -10.32 -4.25 -1.80
N GLU A 123 -11.34 -5.11 -1.66
CA GLU A 123 -11.48 -6.33 -2.45
C GLU A 123 -12.49 -6.12 -3.59
N PRO A 124 -12.14 -6.45 -4.85
CA PRO A 124 -13.06 -6.32 -5.98
C PRO A 124 -14.28 -7.20 -5.81
N GLY A 125 -15.45 -6.66 -6.16
CA GLY A 125 -16.73 -7.39 -6.11
C GLY A 125 -17.30 -7.66 -4.73
N LYS A 126 -16.63 -7.20 -3.67
CA LYS A 126 -17.18 -7.20 -2.32
C LYS A 126 -17.60 -5.78 -1.95
N PRO A 127 -18.77 -5.61 -1.27
CA PRO A 127 -19.06 -4.34 -0.65
C PRO A 127 -17.94 -4.04 0.32
N PHE A 128 -17.50 -2.79 0.38
CA PHE A 128 -16.54 -2.32 1.36
C PHE A 128 -17.10 -2.63 2.76
N ILE A 129 -16.56 -3.63 3.44
CA ILE A 129 -16.94 -3.95 4.81
C ILE A 129 -16.01 -3.17 5.72
N GLU A 130 -16.54 -2.19 6.43
CA GLU A 130 -15.87 -1.63 7.60
C GLU A 130 -15.60 -2.78 8.57
N GLY A 131 -14.37 -3.23 8.68
CA GLY A 131 -14.05 -4.34 9.58
C GLY A 131 -12.81 -5.14 9.27
N THR A 132 -12.17 -4.94 8.11
CA THR A 132 -10.80 -5.42 7.90
C THR A 132 -9.78 -4.31 8.22
N ASN A 133 -10.12 -3.48 9.22
CA ASN A 133 -9.24 -2.44 9.69
C ASN A 133 -8.08 -3.06 10.45
N LEU A 134 -6.94 -3.14 9.80
CA LEU A 134 -5.70 -3.45 10.48
C LEU A 134 -5.22 -2.20 11.22
N HIS A 135 -5.84 -1.93 12.35
CA HIS A 135 -5.39 -0.85 13.24
C HIS A 135 -4.15 -1.32 14.01
N LEU A 136 -2.99 -0.83 13.62
CA LEU A 136 -1.76 -1.00 14.38
C LEU A 136 -1.57 0.20 15.31
N SER A 137 -1.34 -0.05 16.59
CA SER A 137 -0.90 1.00 17.51
C SER A 137 0.50 1.49 17.14
N ALA A 138 0.89 2.70 17.55
CA ALA A 138 2.22 3.24 17.30
C ALA A 138 3.34 2.26 17.72
N ARG A 139 3.16 1.56 18.86
CA ARG A 139 4.11 0.54 19.32
C ARG A 139 4.12 -0.73 18.47
N GLU A 140 3.00 -1.15 17.96
CA GLU A 140 2.94 -2.29 17.03
C GLU A 140 3.60 -1.96 15.69
N THR A 141 3.40 -0.75 15.18
CA THR A 141 4.08 -0.26 13.97
C THR A 141 5.59 -0.20 14.17
N GLU A 142 6.05 0.33 15.30
CA GLU A 142 7.48 0.39 15.64
C GLU A 142 8.11 -1.01 15.74
N VAL A 143 7.44 -1.96 16.40
CA VAL A 143 7.89 -3.36 16.45
C VAL A 143 7.92 -3.99 15.06
N LEU A 144 6.94 -3.67 14.21
CA LEU A 144 6.88 -4.19 12.84
C LEU A 144 8.07 -3.70 12.01
N HIS A 145 8.43 -2.41 12.08
CA HIS A 145 9.63 -1.86 11.43
C HIS A 145 10.92 -2.54 11.90
N LEU A 146 11.05 -2.77 13.20
CA LEU A 146 12.24 -3.45 13.75
C LEU A 146 12.32 -4.91 13.30
N LEU A 147 11.19 -5.60 13.21
CA LEU A 147 11.14 -6.97 12.64
C LEU A 147 11.52 -6.99 11.16
N ALA A 148 11.09 -6.00 10.38
CA ALA A 148 11.45 -5.88 8.97
C ALA A 148 12.95 -5.61 8.77
N ASN A 149 13.58 -4.92 9.73
CA ASN A 149 15.03 -4.73 9.78
C ASN A 149 15.80 -5.96 10.31
N GLY A 150 15.10 -7.08 10.54
CA GLY A 150 15.71 -8.35 10.93
C GLY A 150 16.01 -8.52 12.42
N LEU A 151 15.56 -7.59 13.28
CA LEU A 151 15.84 -7.66 14.72
C LEU A 151 15.07 -8.83 15.38
N THR A 152 15.77 -9.50 16.29
CA THR A 152 15.19 -10.54 17.17
C THR A 152 14.32 -9.92 18.26
N THR A 153 13.46 -10.72 18.90
CA THR A 153 12.63 -10.25 20.02
C THR A 153 13.47 -9.65 21.16
N LYS A 154 14.68 -10.17 21.41
CA LYS A 154 15.58 -9.69 22.45
C LYS A 154 16.15 -8.31 22.11
N GLU A 155 16.55 -8.11 20.88
CA GLU A 155 17.04 -6.82 20.35
C GLU A 155 15.93 -5.77 20.33
N ILE A 156 14.72 -6.14 19.90
CA ILE A 156 13.54 -5.28 19.94
C ILE A 156 13.24 -4.85 21.39
N ALA A 157 13.27 -5.78 22.32
CA ALA A 157 13.04 -5.49 23.73
C ALA A 157 14.05 -4.48 24.28
N ALA A 158 15.33 -4.67 23.94
CA ALA A 158 16.41 -3.75 24.32
C ALA A 158 16.26 -2.37 23.68
N GLN A 159 15.92 -2.31 22.39
CA GLN A 159 15.79 -1.06 21.64
C GLN A 159 14.59 -0.21 22.07
N LEU A 160 13.50 -0.87 22.44
CA LEU A 160 12.27 -0.20 22.89
C LEU A 160 12.20 0.04 24.41
N ASP A 161 13.23 -0.37 25.15
CA ASP A 161 13.29 -0.33 26.62
C ASP A 161 12.07 -1.02 27.28
N VAL A 162 11.78 -2.22 26.81
CA VAL A 162 10.69 -3.05 27.33
C VAL A 162 11.20 -4.46 27.69
N THR A 163 10.40 -5.21 28.44
CA THR A 163 10.74 -6.61 28.74
C THR A 163 10.63 -7.49 27.48
N PHE A 164 11.39 -8.59 27.46
CA PHE A 164 11.28 -9.61 26.41
C PHE A 164 9.82 -10.08 26.25
N HIS A 165 9.11 -10.27 27.37
CA HIS A 165 7.71 -10.69 27.35
C HIS A 165 6.80 -9.66 26.66
N THR A 166 7.03 -8.37 26.91
CA THR A 166 6.29 -7.28 26.27
C THR A 166 6.52 -7.25 24.77
N ALA A 167 7.79 -7.35 24.31
CA ALA A 167 8.11 -7.41 22.90
C ALA A 167 7.51 -8.67 22.22
N ALA A 168 7.55 -9.82 22.88
CA ALA A 168 6.92 -11.05 22.41
C ALA A 168 5.38 -10.90 22.29
N THR A 169 4.76 -10.16 23.22
CA THR A 169 3.32 -9.86 23.18
C THR A 169 2.95 -9.00 21.99
N TYR A 170 3.73 -7.95 21.66
CA TYR A 170 3.51 -7.15 20.45
C TYR A 170 3.61 -8.00 19.19
N ARG A 171 4.62 -8.85 19.08
CA ARG A 171 4.76 -9.79 17.95
C ARG A 171 3.58 -10.74 17.82
N LYS A 172 3.06 -11.25 18.95
CA LYS A 172 1.87 -12.10 18.96
C LYS A 172 0.65 -11.34 18.45
N ARG A 173 0.39 -10.13 18.97
CA ARG A 173 -0.72 -9.28 18.54
C ARG A 173 -0.64 -8.90 17.06
N LEU A 174 0.54 -8.59 16.54
CA LEU A 174 0.74 -8.32 15.13
C LEU A 174 0.32 -9.52 14.27
N ARG A 175 0.72 -10.75 14.64
CA ARG A 175 0.31 -11.96 13.92
C ARG A 175 -1.20 -12.24 14.02
N GLU A 176 -1.77 -12.01 15.19
CA GLU A 176 -3.23 -12.18 15.39
C GLU A 176 -4.03 -11.18 14.55
N LYS A 177 -3.60 -9.91 14.49
CA LYS A 177 -4.24 -8.87 13.69
C LYS A 177 -4.09 -9.10 12.19
N THR A 178 -2.95 -9.62 11.74
CA THR A 178 -2.65 -9.85 10.32
C THR A 178 -3.08 -11.23 9.82
N GLY A 179 -3.37 -12.16 10.74
CA GLY A 179 -3.74 -13.52 10.40
C GLY A 179 -2.58 -14.40 9.89
N VAL A 180 -1.32 -13.93 9.99
CA VAL A 180 -0.14 -14.64 9.52
C VAL A 180 0.44 -15.59 10.59
N LYS A 181 1.17 -16.62 10.15
CA LYS A 181 1.64 -17.69 11.03
C LYS A 181 3.05 -17.45 11.60
N ASN A 182 3.91 -16.77 10.87
CA ASN A 182 5.31 -16.58 11.24
C ASN A 182 5.82 -15.16 10.92
N THR A 183 7.05 -14.84 11.35
CA THR A 183 7.66 -13.51 11.17
C THR A 183 7.92 -13.18 9.70
N SER A 184 8.37 -14.15 8.90
CA SER A 184 8.62 -13.92 7.47
C SER A 184 7.32 -13.57 6.73
N GLU A 185 6.24 -14.27 7.03
CA GLU A 185 4.91 -13.93 6.52
C GLU A 185 4.45 -12.55 7.01
N LEU A 186 4.76 -12.18 8.27
CA LEU A 186 4.41 -10.88 8.83
C LEU A 186 5.16 -9.74 8.13
N VAL A 187 6.45 -9.89 7.89
CA VAL A 187 7.26 -8.91 7.16
C VAL A 187 6.79 -8.80 5.71
N ASN A 188 6.55 -9.93 5.06
CA ASN A 188 5.99 -9.93 3.70
C ASN A 188 4.60 -9.27 3.65
N PHE A 189 3.74 -9.58 4.62
CA PHE A 189 2.44 -8.92 4.76
C PHE A 189 2.60 -7.40 4.91
N ALA A 190 3.53 -6.95 5.75
CA ALA A 190 3.79 -5.55 5.98
C ALA A 190 4.29 -4.82 4.71
N LEU A 191 5.20 -5.44 3.95
CA LEU A 191 5.65 -4.92 2.65
C LEU A 191 4.50 -4.85 1.64
N VAL A 192 3.69 -5.91 1.59
CA VAL A 192 2.53 -6.03 0.68
C VAL A 192 1.47 -4.97 0.96
N HIS A 193 1.32 -4.57 2.22
CA HIS A 193 0.28 -3.63 2.66
C HIS A 193 0.83 -2.23 2.96
N ALA A 194 2.06 -1.92 2.51
CA ALA A 194 2.72 -0.62 2.71
C ALA A 194 2.74 -0.15 4.19
N LEU A 195 2.96 -1.10 5.10
CA LEU A 195 3.06 -0.86 6.55
C LEU A 195 4.50 -0.53 7.00
N LEU A 196 5.44 -0.48 6.04
CA LEU A 196 6.88 -0.26 6.27
C LEU A 196 7.39 0.95 5.52
#